data_f7e21c97f21778c4ffa7e1e89f9edb9b
#
_entry.id   f7e21c97f21778c4ffa7e1e89f9edb9b
#
_cell.length_a   1.000
_cell.length_b   1.000
_cell.length_c   1.000
_cell.angle_alpha   90.00
_cell.angle_beta   90.00
_cell.angle_gamma   90.00
#
_symmetry.space_group_name_H-M   'P 1'
#
loop_
_entity.id
_entity.type
_entity.pdbx_description
1 polymer ?
#
loop_
_entity_poly.entity_id
_entity_poly.type
_entity_poly.pdbx_seq_one_letter_code
_entity_poly.pdbx_strand_id
1 'polypeptide(L)'
;MQIHRITARQALNHVGGDPYDYDLNIYRGCAHRCRYCFAIYSQEFLKPQAGETNFFEDIFIKENIVELLERRLASPHWNGAVINIGGVTDSYQPVEAREKRMPEILRLMIRYRNPITISTKSVLMLRDLDLFDELSRLTYVGI
;
A
#
# COMPACT_ATOMS: atom_id res chain seq x y z
N MET A 1 9.93 0.09 17.95
CA MET A 1 9.68 0.23 16.51
C MET A 1 10.83 0.99 15.87
N GLN A 2 11.41 0.42 14.85
CA GLN A 2 12.47 1.05 14.06
C GLN A 2 11.96 1.35 12.66
N ILE A 3 12.29 2.54 12.16
CA ILE A 3 11.88 2.99 10.83
C ILE A 3 13.08 2.94 9.91
N HIS A 4 12.91 2.23 8.81
CA HIS A 4 13.91 2.09 7.75
C HIS A 4 13.37 2.71 6.45
N ARG A 5 14.25 3.26 5.62
CA ARG A 5 13.87 3.80 4.32
C ARG A 5 14.50 2.98 3.23
N ILE A 6 13.71 2.58 2.26
CA ILE A 6 14.15 1.75 1.14
C ILE A 6 13.62 2.29 -0.18
N THR A 7 14.29 1.90 -1.26
CA THR A 7 13.88 2.19 -2.62
C THR A 7 13.27 0.92 -3.24
N ALA A 8 12.04 1.02 -3.71
CA ALA A 8 11.37 -0.08 -4.38
C ALA A 8 11.75 -0.14 -5.87
N ARG A 9 11.68 -1.33 -6.46
CA ARG A 9 11.91 -1.55 -7.90
C ARG A 9 10.64 -1.32 -8.72
N GLN A 10 9.49 -1.64 -8.16
CA GLN A 10 8.19 -1.52 -8.81
C GLN A 10 7.13 -1.12 -7.79
N ALA A 11 6.06 -0.45 -8.25
CA ALA A 11 4.95 -0.04 -7.39
C ALA A 11 4.02 -1.20 -7.09
N LEU A 12 3.66 -1.97 -8.13
CA LEU A 12 2.64 -3.01 -8.07
C LEU A 12 3.26 -4.39 -8.20
N ASN A 13 2.75 -5.32 -7.39
CA ASN A 13 3.04 -6.73 -7.51
C ASN A 13 1.84 -7.42 -8.15
N HIS A 14 2.07 -8.19 -9.22
CA HIS A 14 1.04 -9.03 -9.80
C HIS A 14 0.80 -10.23 -8.88
N VAL A 15 -0.44 -10.39 -8.42
CA VAL A 15 -0.80 -11.48 -7.49
C VAL A 15 -1.70 -12.53 -8.12
N GLY A 16 -2.43 -12.17 -9.19
CA GLY A 16 -3.31 -13.06 -9.93
C GLY A 16 -4.50 -13.60 -9.14
N GLY A 17 -5.69 -13.54 -9.69
CA GLY A 17 -6.88 -14.10 -9.11
C GLY A 17 -7.88 -13.08 -8.57
N ASP A 18 -9.04 -13.58 -8.16
CA ASP A 18 -10.09 -12.75 -7.56
C ASP A 18 -9.76 -12.34 -6.13
N PRO A 19 -10.18 -11.16 -5.71
CA PRO A 19 -10.94 -10.16 -6.47
C PRO A 19 -10.08 -9.09 -7.16
N TYR A 20 -8.76 -9.19 -7.14
CA TYR A 20 -7.84 -8.23 -7.73
C TYR A 20 -6.58 -8.89 -8.27
N ASP A 21 -5.96 -8.24 -9.26
CA ASP A 21 -4.75 -8.76 -9.91
C ASP A 21 -3.46 -8.14 -9.37
N TYR A 22 -3.52 -6.97 -8.73
CA TYR A 22 -2.35 -6.22 -8.31
C TYR A 22 -2.44 -5.78 -6.86
N ASP A 23 -1.28 -5.81 -6.21
CA ASP A 23 -1.11 -5.41 -4.82
C ASP A 23 -0.14 -4.22 -4.73
N LEU A 24 -0.55 -3.20 -3.99
CA LEU A 24 0.27 -2.03 -3.65
C LEU A 24 0.56 -2.06 -2.15
N ASN A 25 1.80 -2.28 -1.79
CA ASN A 25 2.25 -2.21 -0.40
C ASN A 25 3.21 -1.05 -0.23
N ILE A 26 2.75 0.01 0.43
CA ILE A 26 3.51 1.24 0.68
C ILE A 26 4.66 0.99 1.63
N TYR A 27 4.40 0.12 2.60
CA TYR A 27 5.32 -0.27 3.66
C TYR A 27 5.68 -1.74 3.59
N ARG A 28 6.70 -2.14 4.35
CA ARG A 28 6.95 -3.51 4.77
C ARG A 28 6.98 -3.55 6.29
N GLY A 29 6.50 -4.65 6.86
CA GLY A 29 6.23 -4.73 8.28
C GLY A 29 4.94 -4.02 8.65
N CYS A 30 4.43 -4.26 9.85
CA CYS A 30 3.19 -3.67 10.32
C CYS A 30 3.15 -3.60 11.84
N ALA A 31 3.01 -2.40 12.39
CA ALA A 31 3.03 -2.15 13.81
C ALA A 31 1.71 -2.50 14.55
N HIS A 32 0.67 -2.93 13.85
CA HIS A 32 -0.61 -3.30 14.46
C HIS A 32 -0.57 -4.58 15.31
N ARG A 33 0.41 -5.45 15.10
CA ARG A 33 0.63 -6.67 15.90
C ARG A 33 -0.60 -7.58 16.01
N CYS A 34 -1.34 -7.74 14.93
CA CYS A 34 -2.49 -8.63 14.92
C CYS A 34 -2.07 -10.08 15.23
N ARG A 35 -2.71 -10.73 16.18
CA ARG A 35 -2.36 -12.09 16.60
C ARG A 35 -2.53 -13.13 15.48
N TYR A 36 -3.43 -12.88 14.55
CA TYR A 36 -3.74 -13.77 13.43
C TYR A 36 -3.11 -13.32 12.11
N CYS A 37 -2.09 -12.46 12.15
CA CYS A 37 -1.49 -11.92 10.94
C CYS A 37 -0.79 -13.00 10.12
N PHE A 38 -1.29 -13.27 8.93
CA PHE A 38 -0.65 -14.19 7.99
C PHE A 38 0.55 -13.56 7.27
N ALA A 39 0.63 -12.22 7.24
CA ALA A 39 1.60 -11.49 6.43
C ALA A 39 3.04 -11.50 6.99
N ILE A 40 3.24 -12.06 8.17
CA ILE A 40 4.57 -12.16 8.82
C ILE A 40 5.61 -12.77 7.89
N TYR A 41 5.22 -13.77 7.06
CA TYR A 41 6.12 -14.42 6.10
C TYR A 41 6.75 -13.43 5.12
N SER A 42 6.09 -12.31 4.86
CA SER A 42 6.57 -11.32 3.86
C SER A 42 7.88 -10.66 4.26
N GLN A 43 8.24 -10.71 5.54
CA GLN A 43 9.52 -10.19 6.03
C GLN A 43 10.72 -10.98 5.49
N GLU A 44 10.53 -12.25 5.17
CA GLU A 44 11.57 -13.10 4.58
C GLU A 44 12.13 -12.53 3.27
N PHE A 45 11.30 -11.85 2.49
CA PHE A 45 11.72 -11.25 1.23
C PHE A 45 12.69 -10.06 1.41
N LEU A 46 12.83 -9.55 2.63
CA LEU A 46 13.77 -8.47 2.95
C LEU A 46 15.14 -8.98 3.38
N LYS A 47 15.27 -10.25 3.73
CA LYS A 47 16.55 -10.83 4.23
C LYS A 47 17.76 -10.55 3.35
N PRO A 48 17.67 -10.65 2.01
CA PRO A 48 18.83 -10.36 1.16
C PRO A 48 19.33 -8.92 1.24
N GLN A 49 18.47 -7.99 1.65
CA GLN A 49 18.74 -6.54 1.66
C GLN A 49 18.96 -6.00 3.06
N ALA A 50 18.27 -6.54 4.06
CA ALA A 50 18.21 -5.98 5.41
C ALA A 50 18.63 -6.98 6.51
N GLY A 51 18.91 -8.26 6.18
CA GLY A 51 19.22 -9.29 7.17
C GLY A 51 17.99 -9.73 7.97
N GLU A 52 18.21 -10.22 9.17
CA GLU A 52 17.10 -10.61 10.05
C GLU A 52 16.40 -9.37 10.60
N THR A 53 15.08 -9.31 10.42
CA THR A 53 14.23 -8.19 10.85
C THR A 53 12.96 -8.73 11.50
N ASN A 54 12.33 -7.92 12.35
CA ASN A 54 11.07 -8.27 13.00
C ASN A 54 9.91 -7.58 12.32
N PHE A 55 8.96 -8.35 11.83
CA PHE A 55 7.79 -7.84 11.09
C PHE A 55 7.02 -6.74 11.85
N PHE A 56 6.92 -6.82 13.16
CA PHE A 56 6.16 -5.88 13.98
C PHE A 56 6.98 -4.69 14.49
N GLU A 57 8.30 -4.78 14.45
CA GLU A 57 9.21 -3.77 14.99
C GLU A 57 9.94 -2.99 13.92
N ASP A 58 10.28 -3.65 12.80
CA ASP A 58 11.03 -3.04 11.72
C ASP A 58 10.08 -2.65 10.58
N ILE A 59 9.78 -1.36 10.47
CA ILE A 59 8.90 -0.82 9.43
C ILE A 59 9.75 -0.18 8.35
N PHE A 60 9.59 -0.66 7.13
CA PHE A 60 10.30 -0.17 5.96
C PHE A 60 9.38 0.71 5.12
N ILE A 61 9.81 1.94 4.87
CA ILE A 61 9.09 2.91 4.05
C ILE A 61 9.70 2.89 2.64
N LYS A 62 8.87 2.63 1.64
CA LYS A 62 9.27 2.71 0.23
C LYS A 62 9.21 4.15 -0.22
N GLU A 63 10.34 4.85 -0.22
CA GLU A 63 10.38 6.30 -0.45
C GLU A 63 9.87 6.72 -1.82
N ASN A 64 10.14 5.91 -2.85
CA ASN A 64 9.80 6.20 -4.25
C ASN A 64 8.46 5.60 -4.70
N ILE A 65 7.64 5.10 -3.77
CA ILE A 65 6.42 4.35 -4.14
C ILE A 65 5.41 5.19 -4.92
N VAL A 66 5.23 6.45 -4.54
CA VAL A 66 4.29 7.36 -5.20
C VAL A 66 4.73 7.64 -6.63
N GLU A 67 6.01 7.94 -6.84
CA GLU A 67 6.58 8.17 -8.17
C GLU A 67 6.45 6.94 -9.07
N LEU A 68 6.77 5.76 -8.55
CA LEU A 68 6.64 4.51 -9.29
C LEU A 68 5.20 4.21 -9.66
N LEU A 69 4.27 4.46 -8.74
CA LEU A 69 2.84 4.28 -9.00
C LEU A 69 2.37 5.22 -10.10
N GLU A 70 2.74 6.49 -10.05
CA GLU A 70 2.37 7.46 -11.08
C GLU A 70 2.87 7.02 -12.46
N ARG A 71 4.12 6.60 -12.57
CA ARG A 71 4.66 6.06 -13.82
C ARG A 71 3.88 4.86 -14.32
N ARG A 72 3.49 3.96 -13.43
CA ARG A 72 2.72 2.77 -13.79
C ARG A 72 1.34 3.12 -14.32
N LEU A 73 0.61 4.00 -13.61
CA LEU A 73 -0.73 4.42 -14.00
C LEU A 73 -0.74 5.25 -15.29
N ALA A 74 0.30 6.03 -15.53
CA ALA A 74 0.45 6.84 -16.74
C ALA A 74 0.89 6.02 -17.96
N SER A 75 1.35 4.80 -17.78
CA SER A 75 1.81 3.94 -18.88
C SER A 75 0.65 3.58 -19.82
N PRO A 76 0.84 3.64 -21.15
CA PRO A 76 -0.18 3.21 -22.11
C PRO A 76 -0.47 1.71 -22.03
N HIS A 77 0.40 0.94 -21.38
CA HIS A 77 0.23 -0.51 -21.16
C HIS A 77 -0.55 -0.84 -19.89
N TRP A 78 -0.87 0.16 -19.06
CA TRP A 78 -1.69 -0.06 -17.87
C TRP A 78 -3.15 -0.28 -18.28
N ASN A 79 -3.72 -1.37 -17.78
CA ASN A 79 -5.08 -1.82 -18.17
C ASN A 79 -6.21 -1.30 -17.26
N GLY A 80 -5.90 -0.50 -16.24
CA GLY A 80 -6.91 0.00 -15.31
C GLY A 80 -7.45 -1.06 -14.34
N ALA A 81 -6.72 -2.14 -14.09
CA ALA A 81 -7.13 -3.20 -13.19
C ALA A 81 -7.31 -2.70 -11.75
N VAL A 82 -8.11 -3.41 -10.97
CA VAL A 82 -8.28 -3.15 -9.54
C VAL A 82 -6.95 -3.35 -8.81
N ILE A 83 -6.56 -2.35 -8.03
CA ILE A 83 -5.38 -2.40 -7.17
C ILE A 83 -5.82 -2.58 -5.72
N ASN A 84 -5.35 -3.65 -5.08
CA ASN A 84 -5.50 -3.82 -3.65
C ASN A 84 -4.39 -3.07 -2.92
N ILE A 85 -4.77 -2.22 -1.97
CA ILE A 85 -3.82 -1.43 -1.18
C ILE A 85 -3.64 -2.09 0.19
N GLY A 86 -2.43 -2.55 0.48
CA GLY A 86 -2.10 -3.14 1.76
C GLY A 86 -2.39 -4.63 1.89
N GLY A 87 -1.94 -5.46 0.95
CA GLY A 87 -2.12 -6.91 1.00
C GLY A 87 -1.31 -7.61 2.10
N VAL A 88 -0.10 -7.14 2.38
CA VAL A 88 0.80 -7.71 3.41
C VAL A 88 1.23 -6.71 4.47
N THR A 89 0.58 -5.57 4.52
CA THR A 89 0.81 -4.51 5.53
C THR A 89 -0.46 -3.69 5.66
N ASP A 90 -0.63 -2.97 6.75
CA ASP A 90 -1.71 -1.98 6.83
C ASP A 90 -1.18 -0.62 6.38
N SER A 91 -1.79 -0.07 5.33
CA SER A 91 -1.38 1.22 4.76
C SER A 91 -1.69 2.40 5.68
N TYR A 92 -2.56 2.21 6.66
CA TYR A 92 -2.89 3.20 7.69
C TYR A 92 -2.29 2.86 9.06
N GLN A 93 -1.22 2.07 9.09
CA GLN A 93 -0.49 1.81 10.33
C GLN A 93 0.11 3.11 10.92
N PRO A 94 0.54 3.14 12.19
CA PRO A 94 0.90 4.38 12.90
C PRO A 94 1.88 5.30 12.15
N VAL A 95 2.84 4.76 11.41
CA VAL A 95 3.81 5.57 10.66
C VAL A 95 3.16 6.45 9.60
N GLU A 96 2.02 6.04 9.05
CA GLU A 96 1.29 6.78 8.02
C GLU A 96 0.77 8.14 8.52
N ALA A 97 0.52 8.28 9.83
CA ALA A 97 0.12 9.56 10.42
C ALA A 97 1.13 10.67 10.11
N ARG A 98 2.41 10.31 10.08
CA ARG A 98 3.52 11.22 9.79
C ARG A 98 3.90 11.23 8.31
N GLU A 99 4.00 10.06 7.69
CA GLU A 99 4.49 9.94 6.31
C GLU A 99 3.49 10.47 5.26
N LYS A 100 2.19 10.37 5.53
CA LYS A 100 1.10 10.89 4.68
C LYS A 100 1.19 10.44 3.22
N ARG A 101 1.53 9.17 3.00
CA ARG A 101 1.62 8.58 1.65
C ARG A 101 0.25 8.28 1.06
N MET A 102 -0.71 7.87 1.89
CA MET A 102 -2.05 7.52 1.43
C MET A 102 -2.78 8.66 0.71
N PRO A 103 -2.78 9.91 1.20
CA PRO A 103 -3.39 11.01 0.45
C PRO A 103 -2.81 11.20 -0.95
N GLU A 104 -1.48 11.08 -1.09
CA GLU A 104 -0.82 11.18 -2.40
C GLU A 104 -1.25 10.05 -3.34
N ILE A 105 -1.32 8.83 -2.83
CA ILE A 105 -1.76 7.65 -3.58
C ILE A 105 -3.22 7.78 -4.00
N LEU A 106 -4.11 8.19 -3.09
CA LEU A 106 -5.52 8.39 -3.41
C LEU A 106 -5.72 9.48 -4.49
N ARG A 107 -4.94 10.56 -4.44
CA ARG A 107 -4.98 11.59 -5.49
C ARG A 107 -4.54 11.05 -6.85
N LEU A 108 -3.56 10.16 -6.90
CA LEU A 108 -3.19 9.46 -8.14
C LEU A 108 -4.33 8.57 -8.65
N MET A 109 -4.96 7.81 -7.76
CA MET A 109 -6.09 6.96 -8.13
C MET A 109 -7.27 7.79 -8.66
N ILE A 110 -7.52 8.96 -8.08
CA ILE A 110 -8.53 9.92 -8.57
C ILE A 110 -8.15 10.42 -9.98
N ARG A 111 -6.91 10.87 -10.17
CA ARG A 111 -6.42 11.38 -11.46
C ARG A 111 -6.60 10.37 -12.57
N TYR A 112 -6.26 9.13 -12.33
CA TYR A 112 -6.31 8.06 -13.34
C TYR A 112 -7.59 7.24 -13.27
N ARG A 113 -8.53 7.59 -12.39
CA ARG A 113 -9.80 6.88 -12.17
C ARG A 113 -9.60 5.39 -11.99
N ASN A 114 -8.59 5.02 -11.23
CA ASN A 114 -8.23 3.62 -11.04
C ASN A 114 -9.02 3.00 -9.88
N PRO A 115 -9.70 1.86 -10.11
CA PRO A 115 -10.41 1.18 -9.03
C PRO A 115 -9.45 0.60 -8.00
N ILE A 116 -9.89 0.61 -6.74
CA ILE A 116 -9.11 0.09 -5.61
C ILE A 116 -9.94 -0.77 -4.68
N THR A 117 -9.24 -1.64 -3.97
CA THR A 117 -9.69 -2.22 -2.70
C THR A 117 -8.68 -1.88 -1.62
N ILE A 118 -9.14 -1.76 -0.39
CA ILE A 118 -8.26 -1.54 0.75
C ILE A 118 -8.82 -2.26 1.98
N SER A 119 -7.93 -2.86 2.77
CA SER A 119 -8.28 -3.43 4.07
C SER A 119 -7.44 -2.75 5.13
N THR A 120 -8.09 -2.18 6.13
CA THR A 120 -7.40 -1.52 7.25
C THR A 120 -8.12 -1.75 8.57
N LYS A 121 -7.38 -1.75 9.65
CA LYS A 121 -7.89 -1.76 11.03
C LYS A 121 -7.79 -0.40 11.70
N SER A 122 -7.25 0.58 10.97
CA SER A 122 -6.91 1.87 11.56
C SER A 122 -8.01 2.88 11.31
N VAL A 123 -8.40 3.58 12.37
CA VAL A 123 -9.28 4.75 12.28
C VAL A 123 -8.60 5.94 11.59
N LEU A 124 -7.28 5.88 11.38
CA LEU A 124 -6.54 6.92 10.67
C LEU A 124 -7.07 7.14 9.24
N MET A 125 -7.69 6.12 8.63
CA MET A 125 -8.31 6.28 7.32
C MET A 125 -9.39 7.37 7.28
N LEU A 126 -10.01 7.68 8.42
CA LEU A 126 -11.01 8.74 8.50
C LEU A 126 -10.46 10.11 8.12
N ARG A 127 -9.14 10.32 8.27
CA ARG A 127 -8.45 11.52 7.80
C ARG A 127 -8.67 11.77 6.30
N ASP A 128 -8.78 10.71 5.53
CA ASP A 128 -8.78 10.75 4.07
C ASP A 128 -10.17 10.44 3.46
N LEU A 129 -11.25 10.48 4.27
CA LEU A 129 -12.60 10.15 3.80
C LEU A 129 -13.04 10.97 2.58
N ASP A 130 -12.68 12.25 2.52
CA ASP A 130 -13.04 13.11 1.39
C ASP A 130 -12.43 12.59 0.08
N LEU A 131 -11.21 12.05 0.14
CA LEU A 131 -10.54 11.46 -1.02
C LEU A 131 -11.18 10.12 -1.43
N PHE A 132 -11.58 9.31 -0.47
CA PHE A 132 -12.33 8.07 -0.76
C PHE A 132 -13.69 8.38 -1.37
N ASP A 133 -14.41 9.38 -0.85
CA ASP A 133 -15.69 9.81 -1.40
C ASP A 133 -15.52 10.29 -2.85
N GLU A 134 -14.55 11.17 -3.11
CA GLU A 134 -14.26 11.66 -4.46
C GLU A 134 -13.94 10.51 -5.42
N LEU A 135 -13.07 9.58 -5.02
CA LEU A 135 -12.71 8.43 -5.85
C LEU A 135 -13.93 7.53 -6.12
N SER A 136 -14.78 7.30 -5.12
CA SER A 136 -15.96 6.43 -5.23
C SER A 136 -16.99 6.94 -6.24
N ARG A 137 -16.98 8.25 -6.50
CA ARG A 137 -17.84 8.86 -7.54
C ARG A 137 -17.30 8.66 -8.95
N LEU A 138 -16.04 8.28 -9.08
CA LEU A 138 -15.37 8.10 -10.38
C LEU A 138 -15.21 6.63 -10.76
N THR A 139 -15.02 5.76 -9.78
CA THR A 139 -14.73 4.35 -10.01
C THR A 139 -15.04 3.50 -8.77
N TYR A 140 -14.77 2.21 -8.84
CA TYR A 140 -15.00 1.27 -7.74
C TYR A 140 -14.02 1.50 -6.59
N VAL A 141 -14.56 1.54 -5.38
CA VAL A 141 -13.80 1.58 -4.12
C VAL A 141 -14.37 0.52 -3.17
N GLY A 142 -13.57 -0.48 -2.83
CA GLY A 142 -13.88 -1.51 -1.83
C GLY A 142 -13.09 -1.24 -0.53
N ILE A 143 -13.77 -1.29 0.62
CA ILE A 143 -13.15 -1.11 1.94
C ILE A 143 -13.51 -2.29 2.83
#